data_67c2d43a3ec367a724a651b91fbc7b55
#
_entry.id   67c2d43a3ec367a724a651b91fbc7b55
#
_cell.length_a   1.000
_cell.length_b   1.000
_cell.length_c   1.000
_cell.angle_alpha   90.00
_cell.angle_beta   90.00
_cell.angle_gamma   90.00
#
_symmetry.space_group_name_H-M   'P 1'
#
loop_
_entity.id
_entity.type
_entity.pdbx_description
1 polymer ?
#
loop_
_entity_poly.entity_id
_entity_poly.type
_entity_poly.pdbx_seq_one_letter_code
_entity_poly.pdbx_strand_id
1 'polypeptide(L)'
;PYLTPINLNPAATGTGDYDLRVSAIYRRHWWSIPSQMNYMAFSVDKFLPSISSGIGLLATKSDEGYLKKTGVYASYAYTVCAGTASAAENGGSPKWFWTGGLQFGVAQTRIDYDKLIFADELDIRGVIPGSVSSADPPFNNGKLFPDFAAGMFFNYNLTENSRLLAGFSGHHINRPDESLTSTSDSIRSQL
;
A
#
# COMPACT_ATOMS: atom_id res chain seq x y z
N PRO A 1 -6.85 2.17 8.65
CA PRO A 1 -5.44 1.71 8.53
C PRO A 1 -5.20 0.39 9.26
N TYR A 2 -5.95 0.07 10.32
CA TYR A 2 -5.70 -1.15 11.12
C TYR A 2 -6.21 -2.45 10.48
N LEU A 3 -7.07 -2.39 9.48
CA LEU A 3 -7.66 -3.56 8.84
C LEU A 3 -6.76 -4.22 7.80
N THR A 4 -5.79 -3.49 7.27
CA THR A 4 -4.78 -4.02 6.34
C THR A 4 -3.38 -3.59 6.81
N PRO A 5 -2.82 -4.24 7.85
CA PRO A 5 -1.55 -3.82 8.45
C PRO A 5 -0.37 -3.82 7.49
N ILE A 6 -0.35 -4.74 6.52
CA ILE A 6 0.70 -4.82 5.49
C ILE A 6 0.77 -3.53 4.66
N ASN A 7 -0.38 -2.90 4.43
CA ASN A 7 -0.44 -1.63 3.67
C ASN A 7 0.17 -0.46 4.46
N LEU A 8 0.23 -0.56 5.78
CA LEU A 8 0.80 0.46 6.65
C LEU A 8 2.30 0.24 6.85
N ASN A 9 2.69 -1.01 7.05
CA ASN A 9 4.07 -1.37 7.32
C ASN A 9 4.36 -2.81 6.84
N PRO A 10 5.31 -3.02 5.92
CA PRO A 10 5.69 -4.35 5.44
C PRO A 10 6.11 -5.32 6.55
N ALA A 11 6.67 -4.81 7.66
CA ALA A 11 7.02 -5.63 8.80
C ALA A 11 5.80 -6.22 9.54
N ALA A 12 4.59 -5.78 9.24
CA ALA A 12 3.35 -6.36 9.77
C ALA A 12 2.93 -7.66 9.07
N THR A 13 3.65 -8.08 8.04
CA THR A 13 3.36 -9.31 7.29
C THR A 13 3.57 -10.53 8.19
N GLY A 14 2.52 -11.37 8.31
CA GLY A 14 2.55 -12.57 9.14
C GLY A 14 2.62 -12.31 10.64
N THR A 15 2.47 -11.06 11.11
CA THR A 15 2.47 -10.76 12.54
C THR A 15 1.08 -10.93 13.13
N GLY A 16 0.94 -11.76 14.17
CA GLY A 16 -0.33 -12.03 14.86
C GLY A 16 -0.45 -13.49 15.27
N ASP A 17 -1.49 -13.80 16.04
CA ASP A 17 -1.76 -15.14 16.58
C ASP A 17 -2.66 -15.96 15.61
N TYR A 18 -2.34 -15.95 14.32
CA TYR A 18 -3.08 -16.66 13.27
C TYR A 18 -2.13 -17.28 12.24
N ASP A 19 -2.52 -18.41 11.69
CA ASP A 19 -1.77 -19.06 10.61
C ASP A 19 -1.93 -18.34 9.28
N LEU A 20 -3.13 -17.85 8.99
CA LEU A 20 -3.47 -17.14 7.77
C LEU A 20 -4.38 -15.94 8.10
N ARG A 21 -4.04 -14.77 7.59
CA ARG A 21 -4.90 -13.58 7.65
C ARG A 21 -5.35 -13.19 6.26
N VAL A 22 -6.63 -12.99 6.10
CA VAL A 22 -7.24 -12.38 4.91
C VAL A 22 -7.92 -11.10 5.33
N SER A 23 -7.61 -10.01 4.68
CA SER A 23 -8.18 -8.71 4.98
C SER A 23 -8.68 -8.03 3.71
N ALA A 24 -9.84 -7.42 3.80
CA ALA A 24 -10.40 -6.61 2.73
C ALA A 24 -10.90 -5.29 3.32
N ILE A 25 -10.64 -4.20 2.63
CA ILE A 25 -11.13 -2.88 2.99
C ILE A 25 -11.71 -2.20 1.77
N TYR A 26 -12.86 -1.58 1.96
CA TYR A 26 -13.45 -0.66 1.00
C TYR A 26 -13.75 0.64 1.71
N ARG A 27 -13.28 1.74 1.16
CA ARG A 27 -13.52 3.07 1.70
C ARG A 27 -14.01 3.98 0.59
N ARG A 28 -15.09 4.69 0.86
CA ARG A 28 -15.64 5.70 -0.01
C ARG A 28 -15.67 7.03 0.70
N HIS A 29 -15.13 8.07 0.07
CA HIS A 29 -15.16 9.44 0.56
C HIS A 29 -16.05 10.31 -0.31
N TRP A 30 -16.70 11.30 0.31
CA TRP A 30 -17.49 12.33 -0.35
C TRP A 30 -18.67 11.82 -1.19
N TRP A 31 -19.66 11.28 -0.52
CA TRP A 31 -20.90 10.77 -1.12
C TRP A 31 -21.67 11.78 -1.97
N SER A 32 -21.58 13.09 -1.62
CA SER A 32 -22.38 14.16 -2.21
C SER A 32 -21.71 14.86 -3.39
N ILE A 33 -20.47 14.48 -3.74
CA ILE A 33 -19.71 15.11 -4.82
C ILE A 33 -19.66 14.14 -6.01
N PRO A 34 -19.86 14.62 -7.26
CA PRO A 34 -19.79 13.80 -8.47
C PRO A 34 -18.45 13.07 -8.63
N SER A 35 -17.35 13.68 -8.18
CA SER A 35 -16.01 13.08 -8.17
C SER A 35 -15.75 12.35 -6.85
N GLN A 36 -16.25 11.13 -6.74
CA GLN A 36 -16.09 10.30 -5.54
C GLN A 36 -14.68 9.71 -5.48
N MET A 37 -14.12 9.66 -4.26
CA MET A 37 -12.89 8.93 -4.00
C MET A 37 -13.21 7.56 -3.42
N ASN A 38 -12.79 6.52 -4.12
CA ASN A 38 -12.94 5.13 -3.68
C ASN A 38 -11.56 4.50 -3.49
N TYR A 39 -11.38 3.83 -2.36
CA TYR A 39 -10.18 3.05 -2.08
C TYR A 39 -10.56 1.63 -1.71
N MET A 40 -9.90 0.67 -2.35
CA MET A 40 -10.03 -0.75 -2.06
C MET A 40 -8.65 -1.33 -1.78
N ALA A 41 -8.56 -2.18 -0.77
CA ALA A 41 -7.38 -2.99 -0.56
C ALA A 41 -7.79 -4.40 -0.15
N PHE A 42 -7.05 -5.37 -0.67
CA PHE A 42 -7.19 -6.77 -0.34
C PHE A 42 -5.80 -7.30 0.01
N SER A 43 -5.68 -7.98 1.13
CA SER A 43 -4.41 -8.59 1.53
C SER A 43 -4.60 -10.00 2.07
N VAL A 44 -3.61 -10.83 1.78
CA VAL A 44 -3.48 -12.18 2.34
C VAL A 44 -2.07 -12.32 2.85
N ASP A 45 -1.91 -12.77 4.08
CA ASP A 45 -0.60 -13.04 4.65
C ASP A 45 -0.62 -14.26 5.57
N LYS A 46 0.54 -14.89 5.65
CA LYS A 46 0.76 -16.12 6.42
C LYS A 46 2.07 -16.03 7.17
N PHE A 47 2.06 -16.49 8.41
CA PHE A 47 3.28 -16.73 9.17
C PHE A 47 3.84 -18.13 8.90
N LEU A 48 5.16 -18.25 8.79
CA LEU A 48 5.91 -19.47 8.58
C LEU A 48 6.79 -19.73 9.80
N PRO A 49 6.33 -20.53 10.77
CA PRO A 49 7.05 -20.74 12.04
C PRO A 49 8.45 -21.33 11.83
N SER A 50 8.60 -22.22 10.83
CA SER A 50 9.86 -22.92 10.55
C SER A 50 11.03 -22.01 10.25
N ILE A 51 10.77 -20.81 9.74
CA ILE A 51 11.79 -19.84 9.36
C ILE A 51 11.58 -18.46 10.04
N SER A 52 10.68 -18.39 11.03
CA SER A 52 10.34 -17.16 11.77
C SER A 52 10.01 -15.98 10.84
N SER A 53 9.31 -16.27 9.75
CA SER A 53 9.06 -15.29 8.67
C SER A 53 7.58 -15.21 8.33
N GLY A 54 7.17 -14.04 7.86
CA GLY A 54 5.87 -13.80 7.26
C GLY A 54 5.98 -13.59 5.76
N ILE A 55 5.03 -14.12 5.00
CA ILE A 55 4.86 -13.84 3.58
C ILE A 55 3.47 -13.29 3.34
N GLY A 56 3.31 -12.38 2.39
CA GLY A 56 2.03 -11.80 2.10
C GLY A 56 1.92 -11.22 0.70
N LEU A 57 0.67 -11.04 0.29
CA LEU A 57 0.28 -10.36 -0.93
C LEU A 57 -0.69 -9.24 -0.59
N LEU A 58 -0.56 -8.12 -1.25
CA LEU A 58 -1.43 -6.96 -1.13
C LEU A 58 -1.82 -6.48 -2.53
N ALA A 59 -3.10 -6.28 -2.75
CA ALA A 59 -3.63 -5.62 -3.93
C ALA A 59 -4.36 -4.36 -3.50
N THR A 60 -4.10 -3.24 -4.17
CA THR A 60 -4.72 -1.95 -3.88
C THR A 60 -5.31 -1.36 -5.14
N LYS A 61 -6.43 -0.66 -5.00
CA LYS A 61 -7.03 0.15 -6.05
C LYS A 61 -7.57 1.44 -5.44
N SER A 62 -7.15 2.57 -6.01
CA SER A 62 -7.65 3.90 -5.68
C SER A 62 -8.25 4.55 -6.93
N ASP A 63 -9.46 5.05 -6.78
CA ASP A 63 -10.13 5.87 -7.79
C ASP A 63 -10.32 7.27 -7.19
N GLU A 64 -9.57 8.25 -7.68
CA GLU A 64 -9.56 9.63 -7.21
C GLU A 64 -10.12 10.55 -8.31
N GLY A 65 -11.41 10.38 -8.61
CA GLY A 65 -12.06 11.09 -9.69
C GLY A 65 -11.57 10.65 -11.07
N TYR A 66 -10.63 11.39 -11.63
CA TYR A 66 -10.02 11.10 -12.95
C TYR A 66 -8.76 10.26 -12.85
N LEU A 67 -8.13 10.20 -11.67
CA LEU A 67 -6.90 9.45 -11.43
C LEU A 67 -7.23 8.07 -10.86
N LYS A 68 -6.75 7.03 -11.53
CA LYS A 68 -6.87 5.65 -11.08
C LYS A 68 -5.50 5.08 -10.79
N LYS A 69 -5.31 4.56 -9.58
CA LYS A 69 -4.08 3.86 -9.18
C LYS A 69 -4.42 2.43 -8.83
N THR A 70 -3.65 1.49 -9.37
CA THR A 70 -3.77 0.07 -9.05
C THR A 70 -2.39 -0.47 -8.76
N GLY A 71 -2.24 -1.24 -7.68
CA GLY A 71 -0.98 -1.84 -7.29
C GLY A 71 -1.15 -3.26 -6.80
N VAL A 72 -0.13 -4.09 -7.05
CA VAL A 72 -0.01 -5.45 -6.52
C VAL A 72 1.39 -5.59 -5.93
N TYR A 73 1.45 -6.07 -4.70
CA TYR A 73 2.67 -6.11 -3.91
C TYR A 73 2.84 -7.48 -3.27
N ALA A 74 4.06 -7.98 -3.27
CA ALA A 74 4.49 -9.10 -2.45
C ALA A 74 5.29 -8.57 -1.26
N SER A 75 5.06 -9.11 -0.08
CA SER A 75 5.72 -8.70 1.15
C SER A 75 6.35 -9.90 1.86
N TYR A 76 7.49 -9.64 2.47
CA TYR A 76 8.24 -10.59 3.28
C TYR A 76 8.67 -9.90 4.56
N ALA A 77 8.46 -10.56 5.69
CA ALA A 77 8.92 -10.06 6.99
C ALA A 77 9.66 -11.16 7.75
N TYR A 78 10.74 -10.78 8.40
CA TYR A 78 11.56 -11.66 9.22
C TYR A 78 11.58 -11.18 10.66
N THR A 79 11.28 -12.07 11.59
CA THR A 79 11.24 -11.77 13.01
C THR A 79 12.46 -12.33 13.72
N VAL A 80 13.21 -11.44 14.37
CA VAL A 80 14.32 -11.79 15.25
C VAL A 80 13.85 -11.67 16.69
N CYS A 81 13.80 -12.79 17.38
CA CYS A 81 13.56 -12.80 18.81
C CYS A 81 14.89 -12.60 19.52
N ALA A 82 15.01 -11.57 20.32
CA ALA A 82 16.16 -11.39 21.17
C ALA A 82 15.68 -11.18 22.61
N GLY A 83 15.91 -12.15 23.41
CA GLY A 83 15.60 -12.13 24.83
C GLY A 83 15.80 -13.51 25.40
N THR A 84 16.98 -13.72 25.88
CA THR A 84 17.48 -14.77 26.79
C THR A 84 17.09 -16.21 26.47
N ALA A 85 18.10 -17.00 26.17
CA ALA A 85 18.06 -18.46 26.24
C ALA A 85 17.43 -18.99 27.55
N SER A 86 17.48 -18.22 28.63
CA SER A 86 16.83 -18.49 29.90
C SER A 86 15.28 -18.44 29.86
N ALA A 87 14.67 -17.70 28.96
CA ALA A 87 13.22 -17.68 28.85
C ALA A 87 12.70 -18.92 28.12
N ALA A 88 13.46 -19.44 27.15
CA ALA A 88 13.12 -20.68 26.44
C ALA A 88 13.22 -21.92 27.37
N GLU A 89 14.15 -21.94 28.32
CA GLU A 89 14.29 -23.01 29.29
C GLU A 89 13.19 -23.03 30.36
N ASN A 90 12.60 -21.88 30.68
CA ASN A 90 11.56 -21.72 31.70
C ASN A 90 10.15 -21.51 31.14
N GLY A 91 9.92 -21.71 29.81
CA GLY A 91 8.60 -21.55 29.19
C GLY A 91 8.12 -20.08 29.11
N GLY A 92 9.00 -19.10 29.34
CA GLY A 92 8.67 -17.68 29.27
C GLY A 92 8.65 -17.14 27.83
N SER A 93 7.70 -16.30 27.54
CA SER A 93 7.64 -15.59 26.25
C SER A 93 8.82 -14.59 26.15
N PRO A 94 9.41 -14.41 24.95
CA PRO A 94 10.49 -13.46 24.76
C PRO A 94 10.04 -12.06 25.16
N LYS A 95 10.89 -11.34 25.91
CA LYS A 95 10.56 -9.98 26.39
C LYS A 95 10.48 -8.98 25.26
N TRP A 96 11.25 -9.16 24.20
CA TRP A 96 11.25 -8.25 23.06
C TRP A 96 11.62 -8.98 21.76
N PHE A 97 11.10 -8.47 20.66
CA PHE A 97 11.39 -8.96 19.32
C PHE A 97 11.38 -7.83 18.29
N TRP A 98 12.20 -7.99 17.28
CA TRP A 98 12.30 -7.12 16.14
C TRP A 98 11.76 -7.85 14.92
N THR A 99 10.97 -7.16 14.13
CA THR A 99 10.51 -7.66 12.83
C THR A 99 10.92 -6.65 11.77
N GLY A 100 11.72 -7.09 10.81
CA GLY A 100 12.04 -6.33 9.61
C GLY A 100 11.19 -6.83 8.44
N GLY A 101 10.66 -5.92 7.62
CA GLY A 101 9.83 -6.25 6.47
C GLY A 101 10.27 -5.52 5.21
N LEU A 102 10.14 -6.23 4.09
CA LEU A 102 10.35 -5.69 2.75
C LEU A 102 9.10 -5.94 1.92
N GLN A 103 8.77 -4.99 1.07
CA GLN A 103 7.67 -5.11 0.12
C GLN A 103 8.16 -4.67 -1.26
N PHE A 104 7.83 -5.47 -2.24
CA PHE A 104 8.08 -5.20 -3.64
C PHE A 104 6.77 -5.33 -4.40
N GLY A 105 6.51 -4.41 -5.30
CA GLY A 105 5.31 -4.43 -6.10
C GLY A 105 5.43 -3.72 -7.41
N VAL A 106 4.35 -3.78 -8.15
CA VAL A 106 4.15 -3.07 -9.40
C VAL A 106 2.88 -2.26 -9.26
N ALA A 107 2.96 -0.98 -9.53
CA ALA A 107 1.83 -0.08 -9.53
C ALA A 107 1.63 0.54 -10.91
N GLN A 108 0.39 0.88 -11.20
CA GLN A 108 -0.03 1.56 -12.41
C GLN A 108 -0.84 2.78 -12.05
N THR A 109 -0.45 3.91 -12.59
CA THR A 109 -1.23 5.16 -12.54
C THR A 109 -1.82 5.45 -13.92
N ARG A 110 -3.10 5.77 -13.96
CA ARG A 110 -3.83 6.05 -15.19
C ARG A 110 -4.77 7.23 -14.99
N ILE A 111 -4.86 8.12 -15.97
CA ILE A 111 -5.87 9.18 -16.04
C ILE A 111 -7.00 8.72 -16.97
N ASP A 112 -8.24 8.94 -16.54
CA ASP A 112 -9.45 8.67 -17.29
C ASP A 112 -9.81 9.94 -18.09
N TYR A 113 -9.22 10.09 -19.27
CA TYR A 113 -9.39 11.26 -20.13
C TYR A 113 -10.82 11.38 -20.66
N ASP A 114 -11.54 10.27 -20.83
CA ASP A 114 -12.94 10.25 -21.29
C ASP A 114 -13.90 11.04 -20.40
N LYS A 115 -13.47 11.32 -19.16
CA LYS A 115 -14.25 12.10 -18.19
C LYS A 115 -13.77 13.55 -18.04
N LEU A 116 -12.69 13.90 -18.68
CA LEU A 116 -12.17 15.26 -18.69
C LEU A 116 -12.87 16.02 -19.81
N ILE A 117 -13.23 17.26 -19.53
CA ILE A 117 -13.79 18.18 -20.49
C ILE A 117 -12.80 19.34 -20.61
N PHE A 118 -12.18 19.47 -21.76
CA PHE A 118 -11.22 20.52 -22.03
C PHE A 118 -11.90 21.77 -22.59
N ALA A 119 -11.20 22.89 -22.56
CA ALA A 119 -11.74 24.17 -22.99
C ALA A 119 -12.12 24.21 -24.48
N ASP A 120 -11.45 23.41 -25.31
CA ASP A 120 -11.72 23.28 -26.74
C ASP A 120 -12.96 22.42 -27.07
N GLU A 121 -13.50 21.72 -26.06
CA GLU A 121 -14.75 20.96 -26.15
C GLU A 121 -15.98 21.76 -25.65
N LEU A 122 -15.75 22.99 -25.18
CA LEU A 122 -16.80 23.86 -24.65
C LEU A 122 -17.17 24.95 -25.66
N ASP A 123 -18.47 25.13 -25.89
CA ASP A 123 -19.05 26.28 -26.57
C ASP A 123 -19.94 27.06 -25.59
N ILE A 124 -20.39 28.25 -26.00
CA ILE A 124 -21.32 29.09 -25.24
C ILE A 124 -22.60 28.37 -24.80
N ARG A 125 -22.93 27.26 -25.45
CA ARG A 125 -24.08 26.40 -25.15
C ARG A 125 -23.77 25.21 -24.24
N GLY A 126 -22.49 24.99 -23.84
CA GLY A 126 -22.02 23.86 -23.05
C GLY A 126 -21.08 22.96 -23.81
N VAL A 127 -21.03 21.68 -23.42
CA VAL A 127 -20.18 20.66 -24.05
C VAL A 127 -20.65 20.36 -25.46
N ILE A 128 -19.74 20.40 -26.44
CA ILE A 128 -20.02 20.04 -27.84
C ILE A 128 -20.18 18.52 -27.93
N PRO A 129 -21.36 17.99 -28.32
CA PRO A 129 -21.55 16.54 -28.39
C PRO A 129 -20.61 15.88 -29.41
N GLY A 130 -19.83 14.88 -28.96
CA GLY A 130 -18.93 14.11 -29.83
C GLY A 130 -17.61 14.83 -30.16
N SER A 131 -17.30 15.95 -29.51
CA SER A 131 -15.98 16.58 -29.60
C SER A 131 -14.93 15.70 -28.92
N VAL A 132 -13.72 15.72 -29.46
CA VAL A 132 -12.53 15.11 -28.88
C VAL A 132 -11.49 16.23 -28.79
N SER A 133 -10.94 16.42 -27.59
CA SER A 133 -9.95 17.46 -27.38
C SER A 133 -8.65 17.17 -28.13
N SER A 134 -8.02 18.20 -28.64
CA SER A 134 -6.67 18.09 -29.17
C SER A 134 -5.61 17.82 -28.09
N ALA A 135 -5.98 18.04 -26.82
CA ALA A 135 -5.14 17.73 -25.64
C ALA A 135 -5.27 16.27 -25.19
N ASP A 136 -6.26 15.51 -25.69
CA ASP A 136 -6.40 14.10 -25.40
C ASP A 136 -5.22 13.32 -26.02
N PRO A 137 -4.48 12.54 -25.22
CA PRO A 137 -3.47 11.67 -25.79
C PRO A 137 -4.13 10.57 -26.63
N PRO A 138 -3.52 10.17 -27.75
CA PRO A 138 -4.09 9.18 -28.68
C PRO A 138 -4.30 7.81 -28.07
N PHE A 139 -3.73 7.55 -26.89
CA PHE A 139 -3.88 6.32 -26.13
C PHE A 139 -3.92 6.63 -24.64
N ASN A 140 -4.86 6.03 -23.95
CA ASN A 140 -5.02 6.10 -22.50
C ASN A 140 -3.98 5.19 -21.81
N ASN A 141 -2.72 5.55 -21.91
CA ASN A 141 -1.61 4.74 -21.43
C ASN A 141 -1.38 5.02 -19.94
N GLY A 142 -1.81 4.07 -19.10
CA GLY A 142 -1.34 4.03 -17.73
C GLY A 142 0.15 3.68 -17.67
N LYS A 143 0.91 4.42 -16.89
CA LYS A 143 2.32 4.12 -16.64
C LYS A 143 2.44 3.07 -15.54
N LEU A 144 3.13 1.99 -15.87
CA LEU A 144 3.47 0.92 -14.93
C LEU A 144 4.87 1.18 -14.37
N PHE A 145 5.02 1.08 -13.07
CA PHE A 145 6.31 1.27 -12.41
C PHE A 145 6.50 0.30 -11.25
N PRO A 146 7.75 -0.12 -10.97
CA PRO A 146 8.09 -0.90 -9.79
C PRO A 146 8.03 0.00 -8.54
N ASP A 147 7.63 -0.56 -7.43
CA ASP A 147 7.54 0.14 -6.15
C ASP A 147 8.11 -0.72 -5.03
N PHE A 148 8.91 -0.09 -4.17
CA PHE A 148 9.59 -0.75 -3.06
C PHE A 148 9.25 -0.05 -1.75
N ALA A 149 8.98 -0.86 -0.73
CA ALA A 149 8.83 -0.38 0.64
C ALA A 149 9.60 -1.26 1.61
N ALA A 150 10.01 -0.68 2.71
CA ALA A 150 10.65 -1.37 3.82
C ALA A 150 10.06 -0.89 5.15
N GLY A 151 10.11 -1.75 6.14
CA GLY A 151 9.61 -1.39 7.46
C GLY A 151 10.22 -2.20 8.58
N MET A 152 10.01 -1.74 9.78
CA MET A 152 10.51 -2.34 11.00
C MET A 152 9.50 -2.19 12.12
N PHE A 153 9.32 -3.24 12.91
CA PHE A 153 8.59 -3.21 14.17
C PHE A 153 9.49 -3.62 15.33
N PHE A 154 9.30 -2.94 16.42
CA PHE A 154 9.83 -3.32 17.72
C PHE A 154 8.68 -3.61 18.67
N ASN A 155 8.69 -4.77 19.27
CA ASN A 155 7.75 -5.18 20.30
C ASN A 155 8.47 -5.45 21.61
N TYR A 156 7.95 -4.90 22.70
CA TYR A 156 8.44 -5.12 24.04
C TYR A 156 7.28 -5.48 24.98
N ASN A 157 7.33 -6.68 25.54
CA ASN A 157 6.36 -7.14 26.52
C ASN A 157 6.73 -6.61 27.91
N LEU A 158 6.00 -5.60 28.40
CA LEU A 158 6.20 -5.03 29.73
C LEU A 158 5.69 -5.96 30.82
N THR A 159 4.51 -6.51 30.63
CA THR A 159 3.82 -7.47 31.51
C THR A 159 3.03 -8.44 30.64
N GLU A 160 2.42 -9.45 31.23
CA GLU A 160 1.56 -10.39 30.51
C GLU A 160 0.41 -9.71 29.75
N ASN A 161 -0.08 -8.58 30.27
CA ASN A 161 -1.21 -7.83 29.71
C ASN A 161 -0.82 -6.50 29.05
N SER A 162 0.45 -6.12 29.05
CA SER A 162 0.92 -4.84 28.52
C SER A 162 2.06 -5.02 27.54
N ARG A 163 1.85 -4.48 26.33
CA ARG A 163 2.82 -4.54 25.24
C ARG A 163 3.09 -3.14 24.69
N LEU A 164 4.36 -2.83 24.53
CA LEU A 164 4.81 -1.64 23.81
C LEU A 164 5.11 -2.04 22.36
N LEU A 165 4.48 -1.36 21.40
CA LEU A 165 4.73 -1.54 19.98
C LEU A 165 5.24 -0.22 19.40
N ALA A 166 6.38 -0.24 18.74
CA ALA A 166 6.90 0.87 17.97
C ALA A 166 7.22 0.39 16.55
N GLY A 167 6.89 1.18 15.54
CA GLY A 167 7.12 0.81 14.14
C GLY A 167 7.53 1.99 13.29
N PHE A 168 8.33 1.70 12.28
CA PHE A 168 8.77 2.64 11.26
C PHE A 168 8.63 1.98 9.89
N SER A 169 8.16 2.73 8.90
CA SER A 169 8.06 2.25 7.52
C SER A 169 8.38 3.36 6.52
N GLY A 170 9.03 2.98 5.43
CA GLY A 170 9.28 3.84 4.29
C GLY A 170 8.68 3.23 3.03
N HIS A 171 7.88 3.99 2.33
CA HIS A 171 7.25 3.62 1.06
C HIS A 171 7.86 4.41 -0.09
N HIS A 172 7.76 3.88 -1.32
CA HIS A 172 8.29 4.52 -2.53
C HIS A 172 9.79 4.84 -2.42
N ILE A 173 10.58 3.91 -1.86
CA ILE A 173 12.02 4.11 -1.61
C ILE A 173 12.78 4.34 -2.92
N ASN A 174 12.36 3.69 -4.00
CA ASN A 174 12.94 3.82 -5.33
C ASN A 174 12.52 5.11 -6.06
N ARG A 175 11.66 5.97 -5.45
CA ARG A 175 11.13 7.19 -6.04
C ARG A 175 10.67 6.99 -7.48
N PRO A 176 9.70 6.09 -7.71
CA PRO A 176 9.27 5.77 -9.07
C PRO A 176 8.74 7.02 -9.77
N ASP A 177 8.98 7.10 -11.07
CA ASP A 177 8.46 8.16 -11.90
C ASP A 177 7.03 7.84 -12.34
N GLU A 178 6.05 8.59 -11.78
CA GLU A 178 4.62 8.49 -12.11
C GLU A 178 4.18 9.46 -13.20
N SER A 179 5.11 10.25 -13.80
CA SER A 179 4.69 11.26 -14.78
C SER A 179 4.00 10.59 -15.97
N LEU A 180 2.82 11.09 -16.29
CA LEU A 180 2.03 10.70 -17.46
C LEU A 180 2.32 11.62 -18.66
N THR A 181 3.12 12.65 -18.45
CA THR A 181 3.58 13.61 -19.45
C THR A 181 5.07 13.42 -19.70
N SER A 182 5.60 14.05 -20.76
CA SER A 182 7.01 13.99 -21.13
C SER A 182 7.99 14.62 -20.14
N THR A 183 7.47 15.31 -19.12
CA THR A 183 8.28 15.90 -18.04
C THR A 183 8.33 14.89 -16.89
N SER A 184 9.52 14.43 -16.53
CA SER A 184 9.71 13.45 -15.45
C SER A 184 9.37 14.08 -14.09
N ASP A 185 8.34 13.57 -13.45
CA ASP A 185 7.99 13.95 -12.07
C ASP A 185 8.05 12.69 -11.20
N SER A 186 9.02 12.63 -10.30
CA SER A 186 9.25 11.47 -9.44
C SER A 186 8.49 11.59 -8.13
N ILE A 187 7.86 10.48 -7.71
CA ILE A 187 7.22 10.40 -6.40
C ILE A 187 8.29 10.56 -5.31
N ARG A 188 7.96 11.36 -4.30
CA ARG A 188 8.80 11.44 -3.10
C ARG A 188 8.62 10.19 -2.25
N SER A 189 9.73 9.70 -1.69
CA SER A 189 9.67 8.65 -0.67
C SER A 189 8.85 9.13 0.53
N GLN A 190 7.97 8.26 1.05
CA GLN A 190 7.18 8.52 2.26
C GLN A 190 7.78 7.74 3.42
N LEU A 191 8.05 8.43 4.51
CA LEU A 191 8.54 7.89 5.78
C LEU A 191 7.42 7.82 6.80
#